data_4f1f141a6b2c3ca498328f446c441d47
#
_entry.id   4f1f141a6b2c3ca498328f446c441d47
#
_cell.length_a   1.000
_cell.length_b   1.000
_cell.length_c   1.000
_cell.angle_alpha   90.00
_cell.angle_beta   90.00
_cell.angle_gamma   90.00
#
_symmetry.space_group_name_H-M   'P 1'
#
loop_
_entity.id
_entity.type
_entity.pdbx_description
1 polymer ?
#
loop_
_entity_poly.entity_id
_entity_poly.type
_entity_poly.pdbx_seq_one_letter_code
_entity_poly.pdbx_strand_id
1 'polypeptide(L)'
;MCRKKLFLNMILAISCALLVCLLGFRPIVTEAVQNSAAPPEFITAQQLKEKLAGDQAITVIDVRDTKTYISSPKIKGSLYFKLRRLSYRLTMPPLKDLPRDREVVTYCSCPHDEASIHAAQIFLEAGFKHVRVLQGGWQMWLKVDGPTESRPRA
;
A
#
# COMPACT_ATOMS: atom_id res chain seq x y z
N MET A 1 51.75 47.17 4.24
CA MET A 1 51.94 45.87 4.87
C MET A 1 50.65 45.02 4.93
N CYS A 2 49.46 45.51 4.58
CA CYS A 2 48.19 44.83 4.77
C CYS A 2 47.82 43.85 3.60
N ARG A 3 48.25 44.11 2.38
CA ARG A 3 47.84 43.30 1.19
C ARG A 3 48.52 41.92 1.11
N LYS A 4 49.71 41.73 1.68
CA LYS A 4 50.41 40.43 1.65
C LYS A 4 49.78 39.37 2.58
N LYS A 5 49.20 39.80 3.73
CA LYS A 5 48.52 38.88 4.65
C LYS A 5 47.19 38.34 4.10
N LEU A 6 46.47 39.13 3.28
CA LEU A 6 45.21 38.72 2.68
C LEU A 6 45.42 37.65 1.61
N PHE A 7 46.48 37.76 0.77
CA PHE A 7 46.83 36.76 -0.23
C PHE A 7 47.32 35.46 0.40
N LEU A 8 48.07 35.50 1.48
CA LEU A 8 48.56 34.30 2.15
C LEU A 8 47.42 33.50 2.79
N ASN A 9 46.42 34.17 3.40
CA ASN A 9 45.25 33.51 3.96
C ASN A 9 44.31 32.89 2.88
N MET A 10 44.24 33.52 1.69
CA MET A 10 43.43 33.01 0.58
C MET A 10 44.07 31.76 -0.03
N ILE A 11 45.40 31.69 -0.15
CA ILE A 11 46.13 30.52 -0.63
C ILE A 11 46.01 29.33 0.35
N LEU A 12 46.06 29.62 1.68
CA LEU A 12 45.92 28.60 2.71
C LEU A 12 44.50 27.98 2.73
N ALA A 13 43.46 28.79 2.50
CA ALA A 13 42.07 28.33 2.42
C ALA A 13 41.82 27.44 1.20
N ILE A 14 42.40 27.77 0.03
CA ILE A 14 42.26 26.99 -1.20
C ILE A 14 43.02 25.64 -1.09
N SER A 15 44.18 25.64 -0.42
CA SER A 15 44.95 24.41 -0.20
C SER A 15 44.24 23.42 0.72
N CYS A 16 43.51 23.93 1.75
CA CYS A 16 42.74 23.07 2.65
C CYS A 16 41.53 22.44 1.96
N ALA A 17 40.85 23.18 1.08
CA ALA A 17 39.70 22.66 0.30
C ALA A 17 40.12 21.58 -0.70
N LEU A 18 41.29 21.71 -1.33
CA LEU A 18 41.84 20.71 -2.25
C LEU A 18 42.30 19.42 -1.52
N LEU A 19 42.82 19.55 -0.30
CA LEU A 19 43.26 18.41 0.50
C LEU A 19 42.08 17.57 0.99
N VAL A 20 40.96 18.18 1.31
CA VAL A 20 39.71 17.48 1.72
C VAL A 20 39.13 16.67 0.55
N CYS A 21 39.24 17.16 -0.69
CA CYS A 21 38.82 16.41 -1.88
C CYS A 21 39.70 15.18 -2.16
N LEU A 22 41.01 15.23 -1.84
CA LEU A 22 41.95 14.12 -2.06
C LEU A 22 41.80 12.99 -1.04
N LEU A 23 41.22 13.25 0.14
CA LEU A 23 40.99 12.25 1.18
C LEU A 23 39.74 11.38 0.95
N GLY A 24 39.08 11.52 -0.20
CA GLY A 24 37.96 10.62 -0.57
C GLY A 24 36.76 10.71 0.38
N PHE A 25 36.57 11.87 1.05
CA PHE A 25 35.38 12.10 1.86
C PHE A 25 34.16 12.17 0.92
N ARG A 26 33.62 10.99 0.59
CA ARG A 26 32.32 10.90 -0.08
C ARG A 26 31.28 11.43 0.93
N PRO A 27 30.51 12.46 0.60
CA PRO A 27 29.33 12.76 1.41
C PRO A 27 28.49 11.50 1.42
N ILE A 28 28.23 10.97 2.58
CA ILE A 28 27.18 9.97 2.78
C ILE A 28 25.89 10.71 2.46
N VAL A 29 25.48 10.66 1.21
CA VAL A 29 24.11 11.01 0.83
C VAL A 29 23.27 9.96 1.53
N THR A 30 22.75 10.30 2.70
CA THR A 30 21.70 9.51 3.33
C THR A 30 20.53 9.62 2.38
N GLU A 31 20.42 8.65 1.43
CA GLU A 31 19.17 8.44 0.75
C GLU A 31 18.15 8.18 1.86
N ALA A 32 17.36 9.19 2.14
CA ALA A 32 16.12 8.99 2.85
C ALA A 32 15.35 7.98 2.00
N VAL A 33 15.35 6.73 2.45
CA VAL A 33 14.49 5.69 1.89
C VAL A 33 13.07 6.22 2.07
N GLN A 34 12.59 6.92 1.07
CA GLN A 34 11.18 7.20 0.92
C GLN A 34 10.54 5.86 0.63
N ASN A 35 10.19 5.16 1.71
CA ASN A 35 9.38 3.96 1.67
C ASN A 35 7.92 4.36 1.38
N SER A 36 7.71 5.11 0.29
CA SER A 36 6.40 5.27 -0.29
C SER A 36 6.14 3.97 -1.04
N ALA A 37 5.38 3.06 -0.42
CA ALA A 37 4.87 1.91 -1.14
C ALA A 37 4.26 2.41 -2.46
N ALA A 38 4.58 1.73 -3.56
CA ALA A 38 4.02 2.06 -4.87
C ALA A 38 2.48 2.14 -4.75
N PRO A 39 1.81 3.02 -5.53
CA PRO A 39 0.36 3.09 -5.49
C PRO A 39 -0.23 1.71 -5.80
N PRO A 40 -1.33 1.30 -5.13
CA PRO A 40 -1.91 0.00 -5.35
C PRO A 40 -2.42 -0.14 -6.79
N GLU A 41 -2.27 -1.32 -7.36
CA GLU A 41 -2.85 -1.67 -8.65
C GLU A 41 -4.37 -1.80 -8.56
N PHE A 42 -5.05 -1.65 -9.71
CA PHE A 42 -6.49 -1.88 -9.81
C PHE A 42 -6.79 -3.18 -10.56
N ILE A 43 -7.91 -3.82 -10.19
CA ILE A 43 -8.46 -4.97 -10.88
C ILE A 43 -9.94 -4.69 -11.20
N THR A 44 -10.38 -5.04 -12.41
CA THR A 44 -11.80 -4.89 -12.77
C THR A 44 -12.64 -5.99 -12.12
N ALA A 45 -13.95 -5.73 -11.97
CA ALA A 45 -14.88 -6.72 -11.41
C ALA A 45 -14.95 -8.00 -12.28
N GLN A 46 -14.86 -7.86 -13.60
CA GLN A 46 -14.84 -8.99 -14.51
C GLN A 46 -13.59 -9.86 -14.32
N GLN A 47 -12.41 -9.24 -14.26
CA GLN A 47 -11.14 -9.95 -14.01
C GLN A 47 -11.14 -10.68 -12.66
N LEU A 48 -11.64 -10.03 -11.60
CA LEU A 48 -11.75 -10.67 -10.29
C LEU A 48 -12.70 -11.85 -10.32
N LYS A 49 -13.86 -11.72 -11.00
CA LYS A 49 -14.85 -12.82 -11.17
C LYS A 49 -14.23 -14.03 -11.86
N GLU A 50 -13.49 -13.82 -12.94
CA GLU A 50 -12.78 -14.88 -13.68
C GLU A 50 -11.71 -15.56 -12.81
N LYS A 51 -10.92 -14.79 -12.09
CA LYS A 51 -9.89 -15.31 -11.18
C LYS A 51 -10.49 -16.16 -10.05
N LEU A 52 -11.61 -15.72 -9.46
CA LEU A 52 -12.29 -16.47 -8.40
C LEU A 52 -12.96 -17.75 -8.93
N ALA A 53 -13.40 -17.77 -10.18
CA ALA A 53 -13.94 -18.96 -10.82
C ALA A 53 -12.86 -20.00 -11.16
N GLY A 54 -11.61 -19.56 -11.36
CA GLY A 54 -10.44 -20.41 -11.64
C GLY A 54 -9.71 -20.93 -10.40
N ASP A 55 -10.33 -20.93 -9.22
CA ASP A 55 -9.76 -21.39 -7.94
C ASP A 55 -8.41 -20.76 -7.58
N GLN A 56 -8.15 -19.56 -8.08
CA GLN A 56 -6.94 -18.85 -7.72
C GLN A 56 -6.94 -18.45 -6.24
N ALA A 57 -5.79 -18.59 -5.61
CA ALA A 57 -5.63 -18.30 -4.20
C ALA A 57 -5.64 -16.78 -3.91
N ILE A 58 -6.81 -16.16 -3.92
CA ILE A 58 -7.05 -14.74 -3.68
C ILE A 58 -7.74 -14.55 -2.33
N THR A 59 -7.32 -13.53 -1.58
CA THR A 59 -8.02 -13.08 -0.37
C THR A 59 -8.74 -11.77 -0.68
N VAL A 60 -10.07 -11.78 -0.65
CA VAL A 60 -10.88 -10.58 -0.87
C VAL A 60 -11.23 -9.93 0.47
N ILE A 61 -10.94 -8.64 0.62
CA ILE A 61 -11.12 -7.87 1.85
C ILE A 61 -12.21 -6.81 1.67
N ASP A 62 -13.27 -6.95 2.45
CA ASP A 62 -14.37 -5.99 2.52
C ASP A 62 -14.06 -4.91 3.57
N VAL A 63 -13.91 -3.66 3.14
CA VAL A 63 -13.72 -2.51 4.04
C VAL A 63 -14.85 -1.49 3.95
N ARG A 64 -16.04 -1.93 3.49
CA ARG A 64 -17.23 -1.09 3.49
C ARG A 64 -17.53 -0.57 4.90
N ASP A 65 -18.23 0.54 4.98
CA ASP A 65 -18.74 1.01 6.27
C ASP A 65 -19.69 -0.02 6.90
N THR A 66 -19.80 0.03 8.22
CA THR A 66 -20.58 -0.96 8.97
C THR A 66 -22.05 -1.00 8.57
N LYS A 67 -22.66 0.15 8.24
CA LYS A 67 -24.08 0.23 7.84
C LYS A 67 -24.30 -0.51 6.52
N THR A 68 -23.50 -0.18 5.50
CA THR A 68 -23.55 -0.86 4.18
C THR A 68 -23.24 -2.34 4.30
N TYR A 69 -22.22 -2.70 5.07
CA TYR A 69 -21.90 -4.11 5.31
C TYR A 69 -23.04 -4.86 5.99
N ILE A 70 -23.78 -4.24 6.93
CA ILE A 70 -24.90 -4.86 7.64
C ILE A 70 -26.13 -5.00 6.74
N SER A 71 -26.40 -4.09 5.84
CA SER A 71 -27.63 -4.02 5.05
C SER A 71 -27.59 -4.75 3.72
N SER A 72 -26.44 -5.30 3.30
CA SER A 72 -26.31 -5.95 1.98
C SER A 72 -25.46 -7.21 2.05
N PRO A 73 -25.59 -8.13 1.06
CA PRO A 73 -24.66 -9.24 0.89
C PRO A 73 -23.21 -8.75 0.70
N LYS A 74 -22.27 -9.67 0.71
CA LYS A 74 -20.85 -9.42 0.45
C LYS A 74 -20.36 -10.29 -0.72
N ILE A 75 -19.20 -9.97 -1.30
CA ILE A 75 -18.53 -10.86 -2.26
C ILE A 75 -18.30 -12.20 -1.57
N LYS A 76 -18.67 -13.29 -2.26
CA LYS A 76 -18.54 -14.64 -1.71
C LYS A 76 -17.10 -14.92 -1.26
N GLY A 77 -16.93 -15.42 -0.05
CA GLY A 77 -15.62 -15.71 0.54
C GLY A 77 -14.85 -14.50 1.06
N SER A 78 -15.35 -13.26 0.91
CA SER A 78 -14.64 -12.08 1.40
C SER A 78 -14.62 -11.99 2.93
N LEU A 79 -13.54 -11.40 3.45
CA LEU A 79 -13.36 -11.14 4.88
C LEU A 79 -13.62 -9.66 5.18
N TYR A 80 -14.49 -9.39 6.17
CA TYR A 80 -14.82 -8.01 6.55
C TYR A 80 -13.92 -7.50 7.67
N PHE A 81 -13.36 -6.31 7.44
CA PHE A 81 -12.63 -5.57 8.48
C PHE A 81 -12.95 -4.08 8.44
N LYS A 82 -13.19 -3.50 9.62
CA LYS A 82 -13.29 -2.04 9.74
C LYS A 82 -11.92 -1.41 9.39
N LEU A 83 -11.87 -0.54 8.40
CA LEU A 83 -10.64 0.11 7.93
C LEU A 83 -9.77 0.63 9.07
N ARG A 84 -10.35 1.38 10.01
CA ARG A 84 -9.63 1.95 11.18
C ARG A 84 -8.95 0.93 12.09
N ARG A 85 -9.28 -0.37 11.97
CA ARG A 85 -8.70 -1.45 12.76
C ARG A 85 -7.84 -2.40 11.91
N LEU A 86 -7.69 -2.13 10.63
CA LEU A 86 -7.07 -3.08 9.71
C LEU A 86 -5.60 -3.32 10.06
N SER A 87 -4.83 -2.26 10.35
CA SER A 87 -3.42 -2.39 10.76
C SER A 87 -3.27 -3.29 12.00
N TYR A 88 -4.13 -3.10 13.01
CA TYR A 88 -4.14 -3.99 14.18
C TYR A 88 -4.56 -5.43 13.82
N ARG A 89 -5.56 -5.60 12.92
CA ARG A 89 -6.02 -6.92 12.50
C ARG A 89 -4.96 -7.71 11.73
N LEU A 90 -4.01 -7.05 11.08
CA LEU A 90 -2.86 -7.68 10.43
C LEU A 90 -1.88 -8.35 11.41
N THR A 91 -1.94 -8.02 12.70
CA THR A 91 -1.16 -8.70 13.74
C THR A 91 -1.85 -9.91 14.33
N MET A 92 -3.06 -10.26 13.87
CA MET A 92 -3.90 -11.33 14.41
C MET A 92 -4.41 -12.25 13.27
N PRO A 93 -4.68 -13.54 13.57
CA PRO A 93 -5.38 -14.42 12.63
C PRO A 93 -6.75 -13.86 12.20
N PRO A 94 -7.19 -14.13 10.97
CA PRO A 94 -6.49 -14.91 9.95
C PRO A 94 -5.45 -14.11 9.14
N LEU A 95 -5.42 -12.76 9.24
CA LEU A 95 -4.58 -11.91 8.37
C LEU A 95 -3.08 -12.05 8.67
N LYS A 96 -2.71 -12.28 9.94
CA LYS A 96 -1.32 -12.52 10.34
C LYS A 96 -0.71 -13.70 9.61
N ASP A 97 -1.50 -14.75 9.41
CA ASP A 97 -1.06 -16.04 8.89
C ASP A 97 -1.10 -16.10 7.35
N LEU A 98 -1.57 -15.05 6.68
CA LEU A 98 -1.58 -14.99 5.23
C LEU A 98 -0.13 -14.87 4.70
N PRO A 99 0.26 -15.70 3.72
CA PRO A 99 1.52 -15.56 3.01
C PRO A 99 1.63 -14.17 2.36
N ARG A 100 2.81 -13.54 2.40
CA ARG A 100 3.01 -12.18 1.88
C ARG A 100 3.01 -12.11 0.34
N ASP A 101 3.08 -13.24 -0.34
CA ASP A 101 2.92 -13.41 -1.78
C ASP A 101 1.47 -13.73 -2.19
N ARG A 102 0.55 -13.90 -1.22
CA ARG A 102 -0.87 -14.06 -1.47
C ARG A 102 -1.44 -12.81 -2.17
N GLU A 103 -2.19 -13.02 -3.25
CA GLU A 103 -2.94 -11.93 -3.87
C GLU A 103 -4.06 -11.47 -2.94
N VAL A 104 -4.08 -10.17 -2.65
CA VAL A 104 -5.11 -9.51 -1.82
C VAL A 104 -5.86 -8.51 -2.68
N VAL A 105 -7.19 -8.57 -2.65
CA VAL A 105 -8.05 -7.59 -3.32
C VAL A 105 -8.93 -6.90 -2.29
N THR A 106 -8.84 -5.57 -2.21
CA THR A 106 -9.66 -4.77 -1.30
C THR A 106 -10.84 -4.14 -2.04
N TYR A 107 -12.00 -4.00 -1.39
CA TYR A 107 -13.14 -3.28 -1.95
C TYR A 107 -13.95 -2.53 -0.92
N CYS A 108 -14.62 -1.47 -1.36
CA CYS A 108 -15.56 -0.68 -0.57
C CYS A 108 -16.83 -0.35 -1.38
N SER A 109 -17.64 0.57 -0.88
CA SER A 109 -18.83 1.12 -1.56
C SER A 109 -18.71 2.63 -1.81
N CYS A 110 -17.53 3.21 -1.60
CA CYS A 110 -17.32 4.65 -1.80
C CYS A 110 -17.18 4.99 -3.29
N PRO A 111 -17.58 6.22 -3.71
CA PRO A 111 -17.60 6.59 -5.14
C PRO A 111 -16.24 6.51 -5.84
N HIS A 112 -15.16 6.75 -5.12
CA HIS A 112 -13.78 6.83 -5.67
C HIS A 112 -12.84 5.82 -5.04
N ASP A 113 -13.36 4.73 -4.49
CA ASP A 113 -12.59 3.63 -3.89
C ASP A 113 -11.63 4.03 -2.75
N GLU A 114 -11.80 5.21 -2.11
CA GLU A 114 -10.85 5.76 -1.14
C GLU A 114 -10.57 4.80 0.03
N ALA A 115 -11.60 4.18 0.58
CA ALA A 115 -11.42 3.26 1.70
C ALA A 115 -10.67 1.99 1.29
N SER A 116 -10.91 1.47 0.09
CA SER A 116 -10.20 0.29 -0.43
C SER A 116 -8.77 0.62 -0.88
N ILE A 117 -8.52 1.81 -1.43
CA ILE A 117 -7.17 2.30 -1.70
C ILE A 117 -6.36 2.39 -0.41
N HIS A 118 -6.92 3.01 0.64
CA HIS A 118 -6.26 3.09 1.94
C HIS A 118 -6.01 1.69 2.55
N ALA A 119 -6.98 0.79 2.44
CA ALA A 119 -6.79 -0.59 2.89
C ALA A 119 -5.66 -1.29 2.13
N ALA A 120 -5.59 -1.12 0.80
CA ALA A 120 -4.52 -1.68 -0.01
C ALA A 120 -3.14 -1.15 0.40
N GLN A 121 -3.01 0.14 0.68
CA GLN A 121 -1.77 0.74 1.18
C GLN A 121 -1.32 0.10 2.50
N ILE A 122 -2.25 -0.12 3.45
CA ILE A 122 -1.96 -0.79 4.73
C ILE A 122 -1.42 -2.21 4.49
N PHE A 123 -1.94 -2.97 3.52
CA PHE A 123 -1.42 -4.29 3.17
C PHE A 123 -0.03 -4.21 2.53
N LEU A 124 0.21 -3.26 1.61
CA LEU A 124 1.52 -3.04 1.00
C LEU A 124 2.59 -2.69 2.05
N GLU A 125 2.26 -1.77 2.98
CA GLU A 125 3.13 -1.40 4.10
C GLU A 125 3.42 -2.58 5.04
N ALA A 126 2.47 -3.52 5.17
CA ALA A 126 2.66 -4.77 5.91
C ALA A 126 3.45 -5.84 5.15
N GLY A 127 3.96 -5.52 3.94
CA GLY A 127 4.86 -6.38 3.15
C GLY A 127 4.15 -7.35 2.20
N PHE A 128 2.84 -7.21 1.96
CA PHE A 128 2.16 -7.98 0.91
C PHE A 128 2.60 -7.48 -0.46
N LYS A 129 2.90 -8.42 -1.38
CA LYS A 129 3.50 -8.09 -2.70
C LYS A 129 2.46 -7.88 -3.80
N HIS A 130 1.30 -8.51 -3.69
CA HIS A 130 0.27 -8.54 -4.73
C HIS A 130 -1.04 -8.00 -4.16
N VAL A 131 -1.15 -6.67 -4.08
CA VAL A 131 -2.33 -5.99 -3.53
C VAL A 131 -2.99 -5.16 -4.61
N ARG A 132 -4.30 -5.37 -4.78
CA ARG A 132 -5.11 -4.67 -5.77
C ARG A 132 -6.37 -4.09 -5.15
N VAL A 133 -6.89 -3.07 -5.80
CA VAL A 133 -8.17 -2.43 -5.47
C VAL A 133 -9.20 -2.84 -6.52
N LEU A 134 -10.36 -3.33 -6.08
CA LEU A 134 -11.48 -3.59 -6.98
C LEU A 134 -12.06 -2.26 -7.48
N GLN A 135 -11.84 -1.96 -8.76
CA GLN A 135 -12.28 -0.72 -9.39
C GLN A 135 -13.81 -0.58 -9.34
N GLY A 136 -14.30 0.53 -8.75
CA GLY A 136 -15.72 0.80 -8.55
C GLY A 136 -16.39 -0.13 -7.54
N GLY A 137 -15.61 -0.90 -6.80
CA GLY A 137 -15.96 -1.64 -5.60
C GLY A 137 -17.21 -2.50 -5.72
N TRP A 138 -18.05 -2.46 -4.69
CA TRP A 138 -19.27 -3.25 -4.59
C TRP A 138 -20.26 -3.03 -5.74
N GLN A 139 -20.41 -1.80 -6.22
CA GLN A 139 -21.34 -1.48 -7.30
C GLN A 139 -20.95 -2.14 -8.63
N MET A 140 -19.66 -2.15 -8.95
CA MET A 140 -19.19 -2.83 -10.17
C MET A 140 -19.24 -4.35 -10.05
N TRP A 141 -19.06 -4.90 -8.83
CA TRP A 141 -19.25 -6.32 -8.59
C TRP A 141 -20.67 -6.79 -8.91
N LEU A 142 -21.68 -6.01 -8.49
CA LEU A 142 -23.08 -6.30 -8.80
C LEU A 142 -23.37 -6.19 -10.29
N LYS A 143 -22.78 -5.23 -11.01
CA LYS A 143 -23.01 -5.04 -12.46
C LYS A 143 -22.52 -6.22 -13.32
N VAL A 144 -21.53 -6.97 -12.84
CA VAL A 144 -21.03 -8.16 -13.54
C VAL A 144 -21.67 -9.46 -13.02
N ASP A 145 -22.73 -9.36 -12.22
CA ASP A 145 -23.37 -10.51 -11.56
C ASP A 145 -22.33 -11.39 -10.84
N GLY A 146 -21.45 -10.76 -10.10
CA GLY A 146 -20.42 -11.45 -9.33
C GLY A 146 -21.03 -12.25 -8.17
N PRO A 147 -20.52 -13.46 -7.86
CA PRO A 147 -21.03 -14.29 -6.77
C PRO A 147 -21.04 -13.56 -5.42
N THR A 148 -22.18 -13.60 -4.75
CA THR A 148 -22.38 -12.99 -3.43
C THR A 148 -22.80 -14.03 -2.41
N GLU A 149 -22.63 -13.71 -1.13
CA GLU A 149 -23.15 -14.51 -0.03
C GLU A 149 -23.77 -13.63 1.05
N SER A 150 -24.81 -14.17 1.69
CA SER A 150 -25.40 -13.57 2.88
C SER A 150 -24.44 -13.72 4.06
N ARG A 151 -24.45 -12.77 4.97
CA ARG A 151 -23.69 -12.88 6.21
C ARG A 151 -24.26 -13.97 7.10
N PRO A 152 -23.44 -14.70 7.88
CA PRO A 152 -23.96 -15.49 8.97
C PRO A 152 -24.81 -14.58 9.89
N ARG A 153 -26.01 -15.02 10.21
CA ARG A 153 -26.80 -14.33 11.27
C ARG A 153 -26.08 -14.58 12.60
N ALA A 154 -25.77 -13.50 13.31
CA ALA A 154 -25.24 -13.60 14.68
C ALA A 154 -26.31 -14.16 15.61
#